data_9ec016caccc1e12a88bc46f15eb0031d
#
_entry.id   9ec016caccc1e12a88bc46f15eb0031d
#
_cell.length_a   1.000
_cell.length_b   1.000
_cell.length_c   1.000
_cell.angle_alpha   90.00
_cell.angle_beta   90.00
_cell.angle_gamma   90.00
#
_symmetry.space_group_name_H-M   'P 1'
#
loop_
_entity.id
_entity.type
_entity.pdbx_description
1 polymer ?
#
loop_
_entity_poly.entity_id
_entity_poly.type
_entity_poly.pdbx_seq_one_letter_code
_entity_poly.pdbx_strand_id
1 'polypeptide(L)'
;MEAFLNKISDAGLDASSMMGEEALVFWSHVRQHVATTPQEKAQSYVISAEYRTSLRQFQQGIEELRAALELLALPNDAKLILEVRGYLADRLVDQGDFAAALAEYIASSSIAVETSQIDAYVKAIIGMGNLCDAYGDHVRALRYYQKIDSIDHAISSRSLRLRYKLYKLACLIDLKRTKTAQELISECEELSILVSDKVLAGQILLYQARLLRQRGQLDDAMRCLGHVKYAAGNVNSNWLSNMIRMELGCCLNDAEKIHLANWVLESAHARIQKEASPVLNLKLSNALASVCEKQQNYQKALSYQHSAYRIESDLMKKVPISELGSTQLRRLSRFELQLKLILSEIENKELKETTENQKHTVAQLQQDVFTDPLTGLHNRRWLDVKLKDLLLHDIPFALLVVDIDHFKSINDELSHLVGDKAIVNVSSELASYFRFRGASCVRFGGEEFLVILERAALEQAEMHAENYRHRIYQYNWQEILGERGLTVSIGVTLHREGENTQRTFYRADKALYRAKANGRNQVCCE
;
A
#
# COMPACT_ATOMS: atom_id res chain seq x y z
N MET A 1 -19.34 9.36 2.46
CA MET A 1 -19.85 9.27 3.86
C MET A 1 -19.49 10.54 4.66
N GLU A 2 -18.20 10.89 4.81
CA GLU A 2 -17.76 12.02 5.64
C GLU A 2 -18.39 13.38 5.22
N ALA A 3 -18.41 13.68 3.93
CA ALA A 3 -19.08 14.89 3.41
C ALA A 3 -20.59 14.94 3.70
N PHE A 4 -21.25 13.79 3.70
CA PHE A 4 -22.67 13.71 4.03
C PHE A 4 -22.92 13.90 5.53
N LEU A 5 -22.06 13.34 6.39
CA LEU A 5 -22.14 13.57 7.84
C LEU A 5 -21.88 15.03 8.21
N ASN A 6 -20.94 15.69 7.55
CA ASN A 6 -20.69 17.13 7.73
C ASN A 6 -21.93 17.96 7.35
N LYS A 7 -22.60 17.63 6.22
CA LYS A 7 -23.84 18.28 5.78
C LYS A 7 -24.98 18.11 6.78
N ILE A 8 -25.09 16.94 7.45
CA ILE A 8 -26.07 16.70 8.51
C ILE A 8 -25.76 17.57 9.74
N SER A 9 -24.48 17.66 10.11
CA SER A 9 -24.02 18.53 11.21
C SER A 9 -24.26 20.00 10.91
N ASP A 10 -24.01 20.45 9.68
CA ASP A 10 -24.26 21.83 9.23
C ASP A 10 -25.76 22.18 9.25
N ALA A 11 -26.64 21.18 9.07
CA ALA A 11 -28.08 21.33 9.22
C ALA A 11 -28.55 21.37 10.69
N GLY A 12 -27.60 21.34 11.66
CA GLY A 12 -27.89 21.37 13.08
C GLY A 12 -28.40 20.06 13.66
N LEU A 13 -28.18 18.94 12.95
CA LEU A 13 -28.61 17.61 13.36
C LEU A 13 -27.42 16.79 13.88
N ASP A 14 -27.59 16.15 15.03
CA ASP A 14 -26.57 15.26 15.63
C ASP A 14 -26.91 13.80 15.41
N ALA A 15 -26.18 13.16 14.51
CA ALA A 15 -26.34 11.73 14.20
C ALA A 15 -25.72 10.80 15.26
N SER A 16 -24.82 11.31 16.13
CA SER A 16 -24.04 10.48 17.07
C SER A 16 -24.80 10.07 18.33
N SER A 17 -25.85 10.82 18.69
CA SER A 17 -26.65 10.61 19.90
C SER A 17 -27.87 9.70 19.71
N MET A 18 -28.20 9.34 18.47
CA MET A 18 -29.44 8.60 18.14
C MET A 18 -29.30 7.10 18.33
N MET A 19 -30.27 6.49 19.01
CA MET A 19 -30.30 5.03 19.25
C MET A 19 -31.71 4.45 19.01
N GLY A 20 -31.75 3.16 18.69
CA GLY A 20 -32.99 2.39 18.59
C GLY A 20 -33.97 2.95 17.55
N GLU A 21 -35.26 3.08 17.91
CA GLU A 21 -36.30 3.57 17.00
C GLU A 21 -36.19 5.06 16.68
N GLU A 22 -35.62 5.85 17.59
CA GLU A 22 -35.38 7.28 17.35
C GLU A 22 -34.43 7.50 16.18
N ALA A 23 -33.42 6.64 16.05
CA ALA A 23 -32.49 6.67 14.92
C ALA A 23 -33.20 6.43 13.57
N LEU A 24 -34.22 5.55 13.55
CA LEU A 24 -34.99 5.29 12.32
C LEU A 24 -35.79 6.52 11.88
N VAL A 25 -36.44 7.21 12.83
CA VAL A 25 -37.15 8.47 12.55
C VAL A 25 -36.18 9.54 12.07
N PHE A 26 -35.03 9.67 12.73
CA PHE A 26 -33.98 10.60 12.36
C PHE A 26 -33.51 10.36 10.91
N TRP A 27 -33.11 9.13 10.54
CA TRP A 27 -32.62 8.82 9.20
C TRP A 27 -33.70 8.94 8.13
N SER A 28 -34.97 8.71 8.47
CA SER A 28 -36.10 9.02 7.59
C SER A 28 -36.22 10.52 7.33
N HIS A 29 -36.07 11.35 8.36
CA HIS A 29 -36.08 12.82 8.24
C HIS A 29 -34.89 13.33 7.42
N VAL A 30 -33.67 12.84 7.69
CA VAL A 30 -32.46 13.16 6.92
C VAL A 30 -32.65 12.83 5.44
N ARG A 31 -33.25 11.68 5.11
CA ARG A 31 -33.52 11.23 3.74
C ARG A 31 -34.48 12.15 2.99
N GLN A 32 -35.48 12.68 3.68
CA GLN A 32 -36.51 13.53 3.10
C GLN A 32 -36.08 15.00 2.94
N HIS A 33 -35.29 15.51 3.90
CA HIS A 33 -35.07 16.96 4.02
C HIS A 33 -33.59 17.38 3.83
N VAL A 34 -32.63 16.51 4.07
CA VAL A 34 -31.19 16.84 4.00
C VAL A 34 -30.49 16.19 2.81
N ALA A 35 -30.83 14.95 2.49
CA ALA A 35 -30.24 14.20 1.39
C ALA A 35 -30.76 14.71 0.04
N THR A 36 -29.89 15.31 -0.77
CA THR A 36 -30.23 15.89 -2.07
C THR A 36 -29.85 15.00 -3.24
N THR A 37 -28.79 14.19 -3.11
CA THR A 37 -28.32 13.30 -4.17
C THR A 37 -28.83 11.87 -3.98
N PRO A 38 -28.93 11.07 -5.08
CA PRO A 38 -29.25 9.64 -4.98
C PRO A 38 -28.31 8.88 -4.06
N GLN A 39 -27.00 9.20 -4.08
CA GLN A 39 -25.99 8.58 -3.25
C GLN A 39 -26.23 8.87 -1.76
N GLU A 40 -26.54 10.12 -1.38
CA GLU A 40 -26.86 10.51 0.00
C GLU A 40 -28.12 9.78 0.50
N LYS A 41 -29.16 9.69 -0.34
CA LYS A 41 -30.37 8.93 0.00
C LYS A 41 -30.09 7.44 0.19
N ALA A 42 -29.30 6.84 -0.71
CA ALA A 42 -28.88 5.44 -0.58
C ALA A 42 -28.06 5.21 0.71
N GLN A 43 -27.13 6.09 1.05
CA GLN A 43 -26.36 6.01 2.30
C GLN A 43 -27.27 6.09 3.53
N SER A 44 -28.29 6.95 3.52
CA SER A 44 -29.26 7.06 4.61
C SER A 44 -30.07 5.76 4.80
N TYR A 45 -30.42 5.08 3.71
CA TYR A 45 -31.07 3.77 3.76
C TYR A 45 -30.16 2.70 4.34
N VAL A 46 -28.89 2.67 3.98
CA VAL A 46 -27.91 1.71 4.53
C VAL A 46 -27.80 1.86 6.04
N ILE A 47 -27.65 3.08 6.54
CA ILE A 47 -27.52 3.33 7.97
C ILE A 47 -28.86 2.96 8.70
N SER A 48 -29.99 3.34 8.14
CA SER A 48 -31.30 2.94 8.68
C SER A 48 -31.44 1.42 8.77
N ALA A 49 -31.01 0.67 7.74
CA ALA A 49 -31.04 -0.79 7.72
C ALA A 49 -30.13 -1.42 8.80
N GLU A 50 -29.01 -0.80 9.17
CA GLU A 50 -28.18 -1.24 10.30
C GLU A 50 -28.92 -1.11 11.65
N TYR A 51 -29.58 0.03 11.88
CA TYR A 51 -30.42 0.20 13.07
C TYR A 51 -31.59 -0.80 13.11
N ARG A 52 -32.25 -1.07 11.97
CA ARG A 52 -33.30 -2.12 11.89
C ARG A 52 -32.76 -3.49 12.23
N THR A 53 -31.54 -3.78 11.83
CA THR A 53 -30.87 -5.03 12.19
C THR A 53 -30.66 -5.15 13.70
N SER A 54 -30.22 -4.09 14.36
CA SER A 54 -30.04 -4.08 15.83
C SER A 54 -31.37 -4.26 16.56
N LEU A 55 -32.48 -3.81 15.97
CA LEU A 55 -33.87 -3.99 16.45
C LEU A 55 -34.49 -5.31 16.01
N ARG A 56 -33.75 -6.20 15.30
CA ARG A 56 -34.23 -7.48 14.73
C ARG A 56 -35.37 -7.33 13.70
N GLN A 57 -35.48 -6.18 13.07
CA GLN A 57 -36.43 -5.90 11.99
C GLN A 57 -35.82 -6.23 10.62
N PHE A 58 -35.37 -7.48 10.43
CA PHE A 58 -34.56 -7.91 9.27
C PHE A 58 -35.27 -7.67 7.94
N GLN A 59 -36.56 -7.99 7.83
CA GLN A 59 -37.31 -7.84 6.59
C GLN A 59 -37.35 -6.37 6.12
N GLN A 60 -37.61 -5.45 7.03
CA GLN A 60 -37.65 -4.01 6.72
C GLN A 60 -36.27 -3.47 6.36
N GLY A 61 -35.20 -3.99 7.02
CA GLY A 61 -33.81 -3.67 6.65
C GLY A 61 -33.46 -4.12 5.23
N ILE A 62 -33.91 -5.30 4.81
CA ILE A 62 -33.74 -5.81 3.44
C ILE A 62 -34.47 -4.91 2.42
N GLU A 63 -35.70 -4.47 2.72
CA GLU A 63 -36.47 -3.57 1.87
C GLU A 63 -35.77 -2.22 1.71
N GLU A 64 -35.22 -1.66 2.78
CA GLU A 64 -34.44 -0.42 2.74
C GLU A 64 -33.16 -0.56 1.90
N LEU A 65 -32.42 -1.68 2.02
CA LEU A 65 -31.24 -1.94 1.21
C LEU A 65 -31.59 -2.14 -0.28
N ARG A 66 -32.72 -2.75 -0.61
CA ARG A 66 -33.23 -2.83 -1.99
C ARG A 66 -33.58 -1.44 -2.52
N ALA A 67 -34.27 -0.62 -1.74
CA ALA A 67 -34.58 0.76 -2.11
C ALA A 67 -33.30 1.59 -2.33
N ALA A 68 -32.26 1.36 -1.54
CA ALA A 68 -30.97 1.99 -1.78
C ALA A 68 -30.35 1.61 -3.14
N LEU A 69 -30.45 0.33 -3.54
CA LEU A 69 -29.93 -0.14 -4.83
C LEU A 69 -30.68 0.45 -6.01
N GLU A 70 -31.98 0.70 -5.90
CA GLU A 70 -32.79 1.32 -6.97
C GLU A 70 -32.40 2.76 -7.27
N LEU A 71 -31.75 3.45 -6.34
CA LEU A 71 -31.30 4.83 -6.50
C LEU A 71 -29.92 4.95 -7.17
N LEU A 72 -29.18 3.86 -7.27
CA LEU A 72 -27.78 3.84 -7.69
C LEU A 72 -27.61 3.29 -9.10
N ALA A 73 -26.66 3.84 -9.86
CA ALA A 73 -26.41 3.47 -11.24
C ALA A 73 -24.91 3.17 -11.50
N LEU A 74 -24.67 2.10 -12.29
CA LEU A 74 -23.33 1.79 -12.82
C LEU A 74 -23.01 2.72 -14.01
N PRO A 75 -21.73 3.05 -14.23
CA PRO A 75 -20.54 2.66 -13.45
C PRO A 75 -20.22 3.58 -12.26
N ASN A 76 -20.89 4.74 -12.15
CA ASN A 76 -20.51 5.83 -11.24
C ASN A 76 -20.61 5.43 -9.75
N ASP A 77 -21.60 4.63 -9.41
CA ASP A 77 -21.88 4.24 -8.01
C ASP A 77 -21.39 2.84 -7.67
N ALA A 78 -20.51 2.25 -8.48
CA ALA A 78 -20.09 0.85 -8.36
C ALA A 78 -19.63 0.48 -6.94
N LYS A 79 -18.84 1.33 -6.30
CA LYS A 79 -18.34 1.09 -4.93
C LYS A 79 -19.48 1.03 -3.92
N LEU A 80 -20.43 1.95 -3.97
CA LEU A 80 -21.57 1.98 -3.06
C LEU A 80 -22.54 0.83 -3.35
N ILE A 81 -22.79 0.49 -4.62
CA ILE A 81 -23.60 -0.68 -5.01
C ILE A 81 -23.02 -1.96 -4.42
N LEU A 82 -21.70 -2.17 -4.51
CA LEU A 82 -21.03 -3.35 -3.97
C LEU A 82 -21.11 -3.40 -2.44
N GLU A 83 -21.02 -2.26 -1.77
CA GLU A 83 -21.20 -2.15 -0.33
C GLU A 83 -22.62 -2.50 0.10
N VAL A 84 -23.63 -1.91 -0.56
CA VAL A 84 -25.05 -2.18 -0.26
C VAL A 84 -25.42 -3.64 -0.54
N ARG A 85 -24.95 -4.23 -1.66
CA ARG A 85 -25.15 -5.66 -1.96
C ARG A 85 -24.51 -6.57 -0.91
N GLY A 86 -23.33 -6.19 -0.39
CA GLY A 86 -22.70 -6.92 0.72
C GLY A 86 -23.57 -6.93 1.96
N TYR A 87 -24.07 -5.78 2.40
CA TYR A 87 -25.00 -5.70 3.53
C TYR A 87 -26.30 -6.47 3.27
N LEU A 88 -26.85 -6.37 2.06
CA LEU A 88 -28.06 -7.09 1.67
C LEU A 88 -27.86 -8.62 1.75
N ALA A 89 -26.75 -9.12 1.22
CA ALA A 89 -26.42 -10.54 1.27
C ALA A 89 -26.28 -11.04 2.72
N ASP A 90 -25.61 -10.28 3.60
CA ASP A 90 -25.47 -10.62 5.01
C ASP A 90 -26.83 -10.67 5.71
N ARG A 91 -27.74 -9.72 5.45
CA ARG A 91 -29.11 -9.73 6.02
C ARG A 91 -29.95 -10.89 5.51
N LEU A 92 -29.81 -11.25 4.24
CA LEU A 92 -30.49 -12.42 3.67
C LEU A 92 -30.01 -13.73 4.31
N VAL A 93 -28.70 -13.84 4.58
CA VAL A 93 -28.14 -14.97 5.34
C VAL A 93 -28.70 -15.02 6.76
N ASP A 94 -28.78 -13.88 7.47
CA ASP A 94 -29.35 -13.80 8.82
C ASP A 94 -30.82 -14.24 8.83
N GLN A 95 -31.57 -13.92 7.77
CA GLN A 95 -32.97 -14.33 7.61
C GLN A 95 -33.13 -15.80 7.18
N GLY A 96 -32.04 -16.41 6.67
CA GLY A 96 -32.02 -17.79 6.18
C GLY A 96 -32.48 -17.93 4.71
N ASP A 97 -32.53 -16.85 3.96
CA ASP A 97 -32.72 -16.85 2.49
C ASP A 97 -31.38 -16.97 1.78
N PHE A 98 -30.82 -18.17 1.81
CA PHE A 98 -29.50 -18.45 1.23
C PHE A 98 -29.46 -18.37 -0.29
N ALA A 99 -30.60 -18.60 -0.96
CA ALA A 99 -30.69 -18.50 -2.42
C ALA A 99 -30.59 -17.05 -2.89
N ALA A 100 -31.33 -16.14 -2.25
CA ALA A 100 -31.22 -14.71 -2.54
C ALA A 100 -29.84 -14.16 -2.18
N ALA A 101 -29.27 -14.57 -1.04
CA ALA A 101 -27.93 -14.19 -0.64
C ALA A 101 -26.87 -14.62 -1.68
N LEU A 102 -26.98 -15.85 -2.21
CA LEU A 102 -26.09 -16.34 -3.26
C LEU A 102 -26.21 -15.49 -4.53
N ALA A 103 -27.43 -15.12 -4.93
CA ALA A 103 -27.64 -14.26 -6.10
C ALA A 103 -26.94 -12.90 -5.93
N GLU A 104 -27.00 -12.31 -4.72
CA GLU A 104 -26.29 -11.05 -4.43
C GLU A 104 -24.76 -11.22 -4.44
N TYR A 105 -24.20 -12.31 -3.90
CA TYR A 105 -22.76 -12.59 -3.99
C TYR A 105 -22.29 -12.80 -5.43
N ILE A 106 -23.08 -13.51 -6.28
CA ILE A 106 -22.78 -13.71 -7.69
C ILE A 106 -22.78 -12.38 -8.43
N ALA A 107 -23.79 -11.54 -8.24
CA ALA A 107 -23.88 -10.22 -8.84
C ALA A 107 -22.73 -9.32 -8.38
N SER A 108 -22.42 -9.30 -7.09
CA SER A 108 -21.30 -8.56 -6.54
C SER A 108 -19.96 -9.00 -7.13
N SER A 109 -19.73 -10.32 -7.30
CA SER A 109 -18.48 -10.82 -7.89
C SER A 109 -18.30 -10.36 -9.35
N SER A 110 -19.38 -10.28 -10.14
CA SER A 110 -19.35 -9.80 -11.53
C SER A 110 -19.00 -8.31 -11.59
N ILE A 111 -19.76 -7.48 -10.86
CA ILE A 111 -19.53 -6.03 -10.81
C ILE A 111 -18.13 -5.70 -10.27
N ALA A 112 -17.68 -6.41 -9.24
CA ALA A 112 -16.36 -6.18 -8.64
C ALA A 112 -15.22 -6.44 -9.65
N VAL A 113 -15.35 -7.46 -10.49
CA VAL A 113 -14.37 -7.75 -11.56
C VAL A 113 -14.40 -6.68 -12.64
N GLU A 114 -15.60 -6.29 -13.11
CA GLU A 114 -15.77 -5.26 -14.14
C GLU A 114 -15.25 -3.89 -13.69
N THR A 115 -15.33 -3.60 -12.39
CA THR A 115 -14.89 -2.33 -11.80
C THR A 115 -13.55 -2.40 -11.07
N SER A 116 -12.85 -3.53 -11.16
CA SER A 116 -11.54 -3.79 -10.52
C SER A 116 -11.54 -3.60 -8.99
N GLN A 117 -12.67 -3.88 -8.32
CA GLN A 117 -12.84 -3.73 -6.87
C GLN A 117 -12.50 -5.06 -6.16
N ILE A 118 -11.20 -5.31 -5.92
CA ILE A 118 -10.67 -6.58 -5.40
C ILE A 118 -11.27 -6.94 -4.04
N ASP A 119 -11.30 -6.01 -3.09
CA ASP A 119 -11.83 -6.28 -1.75
C ASP A 119 -13.31 -6.69 -1.78
N ALA A 120 -14.11 -6.10 -2.68
CA ALA A 120 -15.52 -6.48 -2.86
C ALA A 120 -15.67 -7.86 -3.49
N TYR A 121 -14.81 -8.21 -4.46
CA TYR A 121 -14.73 -9.55 -5.02
C TYR A 121 -14.41 -10.58 -3.94
N VAL A 122 -13.41 -10.33 -3.10
CA VAL A 122 -13.01 -11.21 -2.00
C VAL A 122 -14.15 -11.41 -1.01
N LYS A 123 -14.87 -10.35 -0.63
CA LYS A 123 -16.07 -10.45 0.25
C LYS A 123 -17.13 -11.36 -0.34
N ALA A 124 -17.42 -11.25 -1.64
CA ALA A 124 -18.38 -12.10 -2.32
C ALA A 124 -17.96 -13.58 -2.33
N ILE A 125 -16.67 -13.86 -2.58
CA ILE A 125 -16.12 -15.24 -2.52
C ILE A 125 -16.21 -15.81 -1.10
N ILE A 126 -15.88 -15.02 -0.09
CA ILE A 126 -16.03 -15.42 1.32
C ILE A 126 -17.49 -15.79 1.60
N GLY A 127 -18.46 -14.96 1.16
CA GLY A 127 -19.87 -15.24 1.34
C GLY A 127 -20.29 -16.57 0.72
N MET A 128 -19.88 -16.85 -0.53
CA MET A 128 -20.16 -18.14 -1.19
C MET A 128 -19.51 -19.33 -0.44
N GLY A 129 -18.27 -19.16 0.03
CA GLY A 129 -17.59 -20.16 0.83
C GLY A 129 -18.31 -20.43 2.16
N ASN A 130 -18.75 -19.39 2.84
CA ASN A 130 -19.52 -19.51 4.10
C ASN A 130 -20.85 -20.23 3.91
N LEU A 131 -21.53 -20.05 2.78
CA LEU A 131 -22.73 -20.83 2.46
C LEU A 131 -22.42 -22.32 2.33
N CYS A 132 -21.30 -22.71 1.74
CA CYS A 132 -20.87 -24.10 1.69
C CYS A 132 -20.53 -24.65 3.09
N ASP A 133 -19.81 -23.86 3.91
CA ASP A 133 -19.42 -24.25 5.26
C ASP A 133 -20.64 -24.42 6.18
N ALA A 134 -21.68 -23.59 5.97
CA ALA A 134 -22.89 -23.59 6.81
C ALA A 134 -23.64 -24.94 6.81
N TYR A 135 -23.61 -25.67 5.70
CA TYR A 135 -24.21 -27.01 5.62
C TYR A 135 -23.19 -28.16 5.69
N GLY A 136 -21.94 -27.88 6.02
CA GLY A 136 -20.88 -28.88 6.30
C GLY A 136 -20.04 -29.30 5.11
N ASP A 137 -20.18 -28.70 3.91
CA ASP A 137 -19.28 -28.98 2.77
C ASP A 137 -17.98 -28.15 2.87
N HIS A 138 -17.17 -28.49 3.87
CA HIS A 138 -15.88 -27.86 4.11
C HIS A 138 -14.90 -28.00 2.92
N VAL A 139 -15.03 -29.06 2.10
CA VAL A 139 -14.19 -29.26 0.91
C VAL A 139 -14.49 -28.22 -0.14
N ARG A 140 -15.77 -27.97 -0.40
CA ARG A 140 -16.20 -26.96 -1.38
C ARG A 140 -15.91 -25.55 -0.84
N ALA A 141 -16.19 -25.27 0.42
CA ALA A 141 -15.84 -24.02 1.08
C ALA A 141 -14.35 -23.70 0.94
N LEU A 142 -13.48 -24.67 1.21
CA LEU A 142 -12.03 -24.53 1.04
C LEU A 142 -11.63 -24.17 -0.40
N ARG A 143 -12.29 -24.75 -1.42
CA ARG A 143 -12.04 -24.41 -2.82
C ARG A 143 -12.39 -22.94 -3.14
N TYR A 144 -13.44 -22.39 -2.54
CA TYR A 144 -13.78 -20.98 -2.67
C TYR A 144 -12.68 -20.09 -2.05
N TYR A 145 -12.24 -20.38 -0.84
CA TYR A 145 -11.19 -19.59 -0.18
C TYR A 145 -9.84 -19.71 -0.90
N GLN A 146 -9.51 -20.87 -1.48
CA GLN A 146 -8.30 -21.05 -2.30
C GLN A 146 -8.30 -20.19 -3.58
N LYS A 147 -9.46 -19.75 -4.08
CA LYS A 147 -9.53 -18.79 -5.19
C LYS A 147 -9.00 -17.40 -4.83
N ILE A 148 -8.99 -17.08 -3.55
CA ILE A 148 -8.47 -15.81 -3.05
C ILE A 148 -6.94 -15.83 -2.95
N ASP A 149 -6.33 -17.00 -2.72
CA ASP A 149 -4.88 -17.12 -2.52
C ASP A 149 -4.05 -16.48 -3.64
N SER A 150 -4.53 -16.57 -4.88
CA SER A 150 -3.83 -16.06 -6.05
C SER A 150 -3.82 -14.51 -6.17
N ILE A 151 -4.73 -13.84 -5.46
CA ILE A 151 -4.88 -12.38 -5.43
C ILE A 151 -4.68 -11.82 -4.02
N ASP A 152 -4.15 -12.62 -3.09
CA ASP A 152 -3.97 -12.26 -1.67
C ASP A 152 -3.17 -10.96 -1.51
N HIS A 153 -2.10 -10.80 -2.29
CA HIS A 153 -1.23 -9.63 -2.26
C HIS A 153 -1.94 -8.31 -2.63
N ALA A 154 -3.00 -8.40 -3.43
CA ALA A 154 -3.75 -7.25 -3.91
C ALA A 154 -4.93 -6.84 -3.02
N ILE A 155 -5.19 -7.56 -1.93
CA ILE A 155 -6.21 -7.20 -0.95
C ILE A 155 -5.74 -5.97 -0.16
N SER A 156 -6.48 -4.87 -0.28
CA SER A 156 -6.11 -3.62 0.37
C SER A 156 -6.38 -3.62 1.87
N SER A 157 -7.46 -4.27 2.30
CA SER A 157 -7.86 -4.37 3.71
C SER A 157 -7.17 -5.53 4.42
N ARG A 158 -6.23 -5.20 5.33
CA ARG A 158 -5.54 -6.20 6.18
C ARG A 158 -6.52 -7.04 7.03
N SER A 159 -7.57 -6.42 7.53
CA SER A 159 -8.63 -7.10 8.29
C SER A 159 -9.38 -8.11 7.42
N LEU A 160 -9.69 -7.77 6.16
CA LEU A 160 -10.32 -8.68 5.21
C LEU A 160 -9.39 -9.84 4.85
N ARG A 161 -8.10 -9.54 4.65
CA ARG A 161 -7.06 -10.55 4.38
C ARG A 161 -6.93 -11.55 5.52
N LEU A 162 -6.90 -11.09 6.77
CA LEU A 162 -6.90 -11.97 7.94
C LEU A 162 -8.20 -12.78 8.03
N ARG A 163 -9.34 -12.16 7.76
CA ARG A 163 -10.65 -12.80 7.86
C ARG A 163 -10.81 -13.99 6.91
N TYR A 164 -10.44 -13.88 5.63
CA TYR A 164 -10.54 -15.03 4.72
C TYR A 164 -9.58 -16.16 5.10
N LYS A 165 -8.39 -15.84 5.60
CA LYS A 165 -7.44 -16.85 6.10
C LYS A 165 -7.99 -17.60 7.32
N LEU A 166 -8.71 -16.92 8.22
CA LEU A 166 -9.39 -17.56 9.35
C LEU A 166 -10.52 -18.50 8.90
N TYR A 167 -11.32 -18.13 7.89
CA TYR A 167 -12.32 -19.06 7.32
C TYR A 167 -11.66 -20.27 6.66
N LYS A 168 -10.59 -20.06 5.91
CA LYS A 168 -9.79 -21.14 5.33
C LYS A 168 -9.22 -22.06 6.41
N LEU A 169 -8.69 -21.49 7.49
CA LEU A 169 -8.16 -22.20 8.65
C LEU A 169 -9.24 -23.06 9.33
N ALA A 170 -10.43 -22.52 9.53
CA ALA A 170 -11.56 -23.29 10.09
C ALA A 170 -11.86 -24.54 9.26
N CYS A 171 -11.95 -24.42 7.94
CA CYS A 171 -12.15 -25.55 7.04
C CYS A 171 -11.01 -26.57 7.10
N LEU A 172 -9.75 -26.12 7.16
CA LEU A 172 -8.60 -27.02 7.27
C LEU A 172 -8.63 -27.84 8.57
N ILE A 173 -9.02 -27.22 9.68
CA ILE A 173 -9.19 -27.89 10.97
C ILE A 173 -10.33 -28.92 10.90
N ASP A 174 -11.50 -28.54 10.33
CA ASP A 174 -12.65 -29.44 10.20
C ASP A 174 -12.36 -30.63 9.27
N LEU A 175 -11.52 -30.43 8.25
CA LEU A 175 -10.99 -31.48 7.37
C LEU A 175 -9.80 -32.26 7.95
N LYS A 176 -9.40 -31.99 9.19
CA LYS A 176 -8.26 -32.63 9.90
C LYS A 176 -6.91 -32.48 9.17
N ARG A 177 -6.72 -31.42 8.37
CA ARG A 177 -5.46 -31.11 7.68
C ARG A 177 -4.50 -30.35 8.62
N THR A 178 -4.01 -31.03 9.65
CA THR A 178 -3.31 -30.42 10.80
C THR A 178 -2.00 -29.71 10.45
N LYS A 179 -1.22 -30.20 9.46
CA LYS A 179 0.05 -29.56 9.05
C LYS A 179 -0.20 -28.20 8.40
N THR A 180 -1.03 -28.17 7.37
CA THR A 180 -1.37 -26.93 6.65
C THR A 180 -2.12 -25.93 7.53
N ALA A 181 -2.92 -26.42 8.49
CA ALA A 181 -3.57 -25.56 9.48
C ALA A 181 -2.55 -24.89 10.41
N GLN A 182 -1.51 -25.59 10.84
CA GLN A 182 -0.46 -25.02 11.68
C GLN A 182 0.34 -23.91 10.96
N GLU A 183 0.70 -24.14 9.71
CA GLU A 183 1.39 -23.13 8.88
C GLU A 183 0.53 -21.87 8.73
N LEU A 184 -0.76 -22.06 8.46
CA LEU A 184 -1.70 -20.93 8.30
C LEU A 184 -1.96 -20.18 9.61
N ILE A 185 -1.92 -20.86 10.79
CA ILE A 185 -2.00 -20.19 12.10
C ILE A 185 -0.84 -19.20 12.27
N SER A 186 0.40 -19.62 12.00
CA SER A 186 1.56 -18.74 12.12
C SER A 186 1.46 -17.51 11.21
N GLU A 187 0.98 -17.71 9.98
CA GLU A 187 0.71 -16.60 9.06
C GLU A 187 -0.39 -15.65 9.57
N CYS A 188 -1.46 -16.19 10.18
CA CYS A 188 -2.52 -15.38 10.79
C CYS A 188 -2.02 -14.58 12.00
N GLU A 189 -1.14 -15.18 12.82
CA GLU A 189 -0.52 -14.51 13.96
C GLU A 189 0.30 -13.29 13.51
N GLU A 190 1.16 -13.45 12.50
CA GLU A 190 1.94 -12.36 11.92
C GLU A 190 1.06 -11.23 11.37
N LEU A 191 0.02 -11.58 10.62
CA LEU A 191 -0.92 -10.60 10.08
C LEU A 191 -1.71 -9.86 11.18
N SER A 192 -2.02 -10.52 12.28
CA SER A 192 -2.79 -9.95 13.38
C SER A 192 -2.10 -8.81 14.10
N ILE A 193 -0.76 -8.77 14.10
CA ILE A 193 0.05 -7.70 14.74
C ILE A 193 -0.33 -6.32 14.17
N LEU A 194 -0.71 -6.29 12.89
CA LEU A 194 -1.03 -5.05 12.16
C LEU A 194 -2.55 -4.78 12.08
N VAL A 195 -3.37 -5.60 12.76
CA VAL A 195 -4.83 -5.50 12.74
C VAL A 195 -5.34 -5.22 14.16
N SER A 196 -6.04 -4.10 14.35
CA SER A 196 -6.56 -3.69 15.65
C SER A 196 -7.83 -4.46 16.10
N ASP A 197 -8.36 -5.36 15.26
CA ASP A 197 -9.59 -6.11 15.53
C ASP A 197 -9.34 -7.25 16.53
N LYS A 198 -9.71 -7.00 17.78
CA LYS A 198 -9.56 -7.97 18.89
C LYS A 198 -10.40 -9.25 18.71
N VAL A 199 -11.49 -9.20 17.95
CA VAL A 199 -12.30 -10.38 17.66
C VAL A 199 -11.53 -11.34 16.77
N LEU A 200 -10.88 -10.84 15.72
CA LEU A 200 -10.06 -11.65 14.83
C LEU A 200 -8.85 -12.24 15.55
N ALA A 201 -8.19 -11.47 16.43
CA ALA A 201 -7.11 -11.98 17.27
C ALA A 201 -7.61 -13.12 18.20
N GLY A 202 -8.79 -12.96 18.80
CA GLY A 202 -9.41 -14.00 19.62
C GLY A 202 -9.77 -15.26 18.81
N GLN A 203 -10.14 -15.12 17.54
CA GLN A 203 -10.43 -16.26 16.64
C GLN A 203 -9.17 -17.09 16.33
N ILE A 204 -8.01 -16.45 16.19
CA ILE A 204 -6.73 -17.18 15.98
C ILE A 204 -6.49 -18.12 17.16
N LEU A 205 -6.55 -17.60 18.39
CA LEU A 205 -6.37 -18.41 19.60
C LEU A 205 -7.42 -19.51 19.73
N LEU A 206 -8.69 -19.25 19.37
CA LEU A 206 -9.74 -20.25 19.35
C LEU A 206 -9.40 -21.40 18.39
N TYR A 207 -8.95 -21.09 17.18
CA TYR A 207 -8.58 -22.13 16.20
C TYR A 207 -7.30 -22.85 16.58
N GLN A 208 -6.34 -22.18 17.21
CA GLN A 208 -5.16 -22.82 17.81
C GLN A 208 -5.56 -23.81 18.89
N ALA A 209 -6.49 -23.45 19.78
CA ALA A 209 -7.02 -24.37 20.80
C ALA A 209 -7.71 -25.59 20.17
N ARG A 210 -8.51 -25.41 19.11
CA ARG A 210 -9.14 -26.52 18.38
C ARG A 210 -8.11 -27.46 17.76
N LEU A 211 -7.03 -26.93 17.21
CA LEU A 211 -5.94 -27.74 16.64
C LEU A 211 -5.20 -28.52 17.73
N LEU A 212 -4.91 -27.88 18.89
CA LEU A 212 -4.29 -28.55 20.04
C LEU A 212 -5.18 -29.66 20.57
N ARG A 213 -6.50 -29.45 20.67
CA ARG A 213 -7.44 -30.50 21.05
C ARG A 213 -7.42 -31.68 20.09
N GLN A 214 -7.42 -31.45 18.78
CA GLN A 214 -7.34 -32.51 17.76
C GLN A 214 -6.03 -33.33 17.85
N ARG A 215 -4.97 -32.74 18.41
CA ARG A 215 -3.68 -33.43 18.68
C ARG A 215 -3.64 -34.15 20.03
N GLY A 216 -4.73 -34.09 20.81
CA GLY A 216 -4.78 -34.66 22.15
C GLY A 216 -4.10 -33.83 23.25
N GLN A 217 -3.63 -32.63 22.94
CA GLN A 217 -2.98 -31.71 23.88
C GLN A 217 -4.03 -30.89 24.63
N LEU A 218 -4.84 -31.55 25.48
CA LEU A 218 -6.03 -30.97 26.06
C LEU A 218 -5.75 -29.84 27.07
N ASP A 219 -4.69 -29.96 27.88
CA ASP A 219 -4.33 -28.94 28.86
C ASP A 219 -3.83 -27.67 28.18
N ASP A 220 -3.08 -27.80 27.10
CA ASP A 220 -2.63 -26.65 26.29
C ASP A 220 -3.81 -25.99 25.59
N ALA A 221 -4.74 -26.76 25.05
CA ALA A 221 -5.96 -26.24 24.45
C ALA A 221 -6.80 -25.43 25.45
N MET A 222 -7.00 -25.95 26.67
CA MET A 222 -7.74 -25.26 27.72
C MET A 222 -7.03 -23.98 28.20
N ARG A 223 -5.69 -23.99 28.30
CA ARG A 223 -4.91 -22.78 28.60
C ARG A 223 -5.07 -21.73 27.49
N CYS A 224 -4.98 -22.15 26.24
CA CYS A 224 -5.16 -21.27 25.09
C CYS A 224 -6.56 -20.61 25.10
N LEU A 225 -7.62 -21.37 25.38
CA LEU A 225 -8.99 -20.83 25.52
C LEU A 225 -9.12 -19.81 26.68
N GLY A 226 -8.37 -19.99 27.77
CA GLY A 226 -8.29 -19.01 28.85
C GLY A 226 -7.68 -17.69 28.38
N HIS A 227 -6.64 -17.76 27.56
CA HIS A 227 -6.00 -16.57 26.96
C HIS A 227 -6.90 -15.82 25.97
N VAL A 228 -7.81 -16.52 25.25
CA VAL A 228 -8.77 -15.86 24.35
C VAL A 228 -9.63 -14.84 25.11
N LYS A 229 -10.09 -15.20 26.30
CA LYS A 229 -10.91 -14.30 27.14
C LYS A 229 -10.11 -13.05 27.55
N TYR A 230 -8.82 -13.20 27.77
CA TYR A 230 -7.94 -12.10 28.15
C TYR A 230 -7.59 -11.20 26.94
N ALA A 231 -7.24 -11.79 25.80
CA ALA A 231 -6.87 -11.09 24.58
C ALA A 231 -8.05 -10.35 23.94
N ALA A 232 -9.25 -10.95 23.96
CA ALA A 232 -10.47 -10.34 23.47
C ALA A 232 -10.95 -9.18 24.37
N GLY A 233 -10.53 -9.14 25.65
CA GLY A 233 -10.95 -8.12 26.61
C GLY A 233 -12.48 -8.03 26.76
N ASN A 234 -13.01 -6.82 26.92
CA ASN A 234 -14.45 -6.53 27.00
C ASN A 234 -15.12 -6.46 25.61
N VAL A 235 -14.64 -7.20 24.61
CA VAL A 235 -15.26 -7.21 23.29
C VAL A 235 -16.59 -7.95 23.36
N ASN A 236 -17.67 -7.25 23.05
CA ASN A 236 -19.04 -7.76 23.03
C ASN A 236 -19.33 -8.63 21.79
N SER A 237 -18.49 -9.68 21.54
CA SER A 237 -18.77 -10.67 20.51
C SER A 237 -19.43 -11.90 21.13
N ASN A 238 -20.75 -11.96 21.05
CA ASN A 238 -21.52 -13.10 21.50
C ASN A 238 -21.09 -14.39 20.80
N TRP A 239 -20.83 -14.29 19.48
CA TRP A 239 -20.36 -15.42 18.69
C TRP A 239 -19.05 -16.00 19.25
N LEU A 240 -18.01 -15.19 19.43
CA LEU A 240 -16.71 -15.65 19.95
C LEU A 240 -16.86 -16.23 21.36
N SER A 241 -17.63 -15.58 22.23
CA SER A 241 -17.90 -16.03 23.59
C SER A 241 -18.59 -17.42 23.64
N ASN A 242 -19.51 -17.65 22.73
CA ASN A 242 -20.21 -18.92 22.63
C ASN A 242 -19.36 -20.04 22.04
N MET A 243 -18.53 -19.70 21.02
CA MET A 243 -17.55 -20.62 20.43
C MET A 243 -16.50 -21.07 21.46
N ILE A 244 -15.98 -20.14 22.29
CA ILE A 244 -15.03 -20.48 23.36
C ILE A 244 -15.67 -21.47 24.36
N ARG A 245 -16.90 -21.23 24.78
CA ARG A 245 -17.59 -22.14 25.71
C ARG A 245 -17.83 -23.52 25.09
N MET A 246 -18.26 -23.54 23.84
CA MET A 246 -18.45 -24.79 23.10
C MET A 246 -17.17 -25.60 23.01
N GLU A 247 -16.06 -24.95 22.60
CA GLU A 247 -14.77 -25.62 22.47
C GLU A 247 -14.20 -26.06 23.83
N LEU A 248 -14.39 -25.27 24.90
CA LEU A 248 -14.03 -25.66 26.25
C LEU A 248 -14.85 -26.90 26.71
N GLY A 249 -16.15 -26.93 26.42
CA GLY A 249 -16.99 -28.09 26.69
C GLY A 249 -16.51 -29.33 25.93
N CYS A 250 -16.10 -29.19 24.67
CA CYS A 250 -15.51 -30.28 23.89
C CYS A 250 -14.17 -30.75 24.49
N CYS A 251 -13.27 -29.84 24.91
CA CYS A 251 -12.03 -30.21 25.59
C CYS A 251 -12.28 -30.95 26.89
N LEU A 252 -13.27 -30.53 27.70
CA LEU A 252 -13.62 -31.19 28.93
C LEU A 252 -14.23 -32.59 28.69
N ASN A 253 -15.02 -32.75 27.63
CA ASN A 253 -15.57 -34.04 27.21
C ASN A 253 -14.46 -35.01 26.75
N ASP A 254 -13.48 -34.51 26.01
CA ASP A 254 -12.34 -35.31 25.58
C ASP A 254 -11.37 -35.64 26.73
N ALA A 255 -11.32 -34.79 27.77
CA ALA A 255 -10.61 -35.02 29.04
C ALA A 255 -11.39 -35.85 30.04
N GLU A 256 -12.49 -36.48 29.64
CA GLU A 256 -13.40 -37.31 30.48
C GLU A 256 -13.99 -36.60 31.70
N LYS A 257 -13.95 -35.26 31.73
CA LYS A 257 -14.62 -34.43 32.76
C LYS A 257 -16.08 -34.17 32.41
N ILE A 258 -16.87 -35.24 32.26
CA ILE A 258 -18.17 -35.27 31.59
C ILE A 258 -19.20 -34.34 32.25
N HIS A 259 -19.23 -34.27 33.59
CA HIS A 259 -20.19 -33.39 34.30
C HIS A 259 -19.91 -31.91 34.07
N LEU A 260 -18.63 -31.50 34.04
CA LEU A 260 -18.25 -30.14 33.76
C LEU A 260 -18.49 -29.78 32.29
N ALA A 261 -18.22 -30.73 31.38
CA ALA A 261 -18.52 -30.57 29.95
C ALA A 261 -20.00 -30.28 29.72
N ASN A 262 -20.88 -31.10 30.35
CA ASN A 262 -22.33 -30.92 30.25
C ASN A 262 -22.78 -29.55 30.76
N TRP A 263 -22.29 -29.12 31.92
CA TRP A 263 -22.66 -27.83 32.51
C TRP A 263 -22.26 -26.66 31.62
N VAL A 264 -21.04 -26.69 31.07
CA VAL A 264 -20.52 -25.63 30.16
C VAL A 264 -21.34 -25.58 28.87
N LEU A 265 -21.63 -26.75 28.25
CA LEU A 265 -22.34 -26.83 26.99
C LEU A 265 -23.84 -26.46 27.15
N GLU A 266 -24.51 -26.87 28.25
CA GLU A 266 -25.88 -26.44 28.54
C GLU A 266 -25.96 -24.92 28.78
N SER A 267 -24.98 -24.33 29.47
CA SER A 267 -24.86 -22.87 29.62
C SER A 267 -24.71 -22.15 28.27
N ALA A 268 -23.93 -22.71 27.35
CA ALA A 268 -23.80 -22.21 26.00
C ALA A 268 -25.11 -22.34 25.20
N HIS A 269 -25.79 -23.48 25.34
CA HIS A 269 -27.06 -23.76 24.65
C HIS A 269 -28.18 -22.77 25.05
N ALA A 270 -28.33 -22.49 26.34
CA ALA A 270 -29.31 -21.51 26.82
C ALA A 270 -29.09 -20.09 26.29
N ARG A 271 -27.85 -19.73 25.97
CA ARG A 271 -27.51 -18.43 25.38
C ARG A 271 -27.75 -18.40 23.88
N ILE A 272 -27.31 -19.43 23.15
CA ILE A 272 -27.39 -19.53 21.69
C ILE A 272 -28.85 -19.65 21.21
N GLN A 273 -29.75 -20.28 21.99
CA GLN A 273 -31.18 -20.30 21.67
C GLN A 273 -31.79 -18.89 21.51
N LYS A 274 -31.19 -17.89 22.16
CA LYS A 274 -31.60 -16.48 22.03
C LYS A 274 -31.06 -15.80 20.78
N GLU A 275 -30.07 -16.37 20.10
CA GLU A 275 -29.29 -15.72 19.01
C GLU A 275 -29.63 -16.21 17.61
N ALA A 276 -30.54 -17.13 17.42
CA ALA A 276 -31.03 -17.63 16.12
C ALA A 276 -29.92 -18.02 15.10
N SER A 277 -28.79 -18.60 15.54
CA SER A 277 -27.73 -19.11 14.64
C SER A 277 -27.90 -20.62 14.42
N PRO A 278 -28.42 -21.07 13.24
CA PRO A 278 -28.67 -22.50 13.00
C PRO A 278 -27.38 -23.33 13.02
N VAL A 279 -26.31 -22.83 12.43
CA VAL A 279 -25.01 -23.53 12.33
C VAL A 279 -24.37 -23.75 13.70
N LEU A 280 -24.45 -22.75 14.56
CA LEU A 280 -23.90 -22.85 15.91
C LEU A 280 -24.75 -23.80 16.77
N ASN A 281 -26.09 -23.75 16.64
CA ASN A 281 -27.01 -24.67 17.29
C ASN A 281 -26.77 -26.12 16.84
N LEU A 282 -26.51 -26.37 15.56
CA LEU A 282 -26.17 -27.68 15.03
C LEU A 282 -24.91 -28.24 15.72
N LYS A 283 -23.81 -27.47 15.71
CA LYS A 283 -22.52 -27.87 16.31
C LYS A 283 -22.69 -28.16 17.82
N LEU A 284 -23.42 -27.32 18.51
CA LEU A 284 -23.66 -27.47 19.94
C LEU A 284 -24.58 -28.67 20.30
N SER A 285 -25.65 -28.91 19.51
CA SER A 285 -26.50 -30.06 19.69
C SER A 285 -25.74 -31.38 19.52
N ASN A 286 -24.84 -31.44 18.52
CA ASN A 286 -23.95 -32.59 18.33
C ASN A 286 -23.00 -32.80 19.53
N ALA A 287 -22.43 -31.73 20.07
CA ALA A 287 -21.55 -31.79 21.23
C ALA A 287 -22.30 -32.25 22.49
N LEU A 288 -23.52 -31.73 22.73
CA LEU A 288 -24.35 -32.13 23.85
C LEU A 288 -24.84 -33.59 23.73
N ALA A 289 -25.18 -34.03 22.52
CA ALA A 289 -25.53 -35.43 22.28
C ALA A 289 -24.40 -36.36 22.68
N SER A 290 -23.17 -36.09 22.27
CA SER A 290 -21.96 -36.84 22.62
C SER A 290 -21.72 -36.91 24.15
N VAL A 291 -21.90 -35.78 24.86
CA VAL A 291 -21.73 -35.75 26.32
C VAL A 291 -22.83 -36.54 27.03
N CYS A 292 -24.09 -36.39 26.60
CA CYS A 292 -25.19 -37.13 27.17
C CYS A 292 -25.07 -38.65 26.93
N GLU A 293 -24.55 -39.06 25.78
CA GLU A 293 -24.25 -40.48 25.48
C GLU A 293 -23.23 -41.05 26.47
N LYS A 294 -22.12 -40.35 26.72
CA LYS A 294 -21.12 -40.74 27.73
C LYS A 294 -21.70 -40.77 29.16
N GLN A 295 -22.70 -39.94 29.46
CA GLN A 295 -23.44 -39.96 30.74
C GLN A 295 -24.46 -41.09 30.81
N GLN A 296 -24.60 -41.91 29.76
CA GLN A 296 -25.64 -42.92 29.62
C GLN A 296 -27.09 -42.35 29.67
N ASN A 297 -27.24 -41.05 29.43
CA ASN A 297 -28.54 -40.41 29.34
C ASN A 297 -29.04 -40.41 27.88
N TYR A 298 -29.39 -41.61 27.41
CA TYR A 298 -29.74 -41.83 26.00
C TYR A 298 -30.98 -41.06 25.55
N GLN A 299 -31.92 -40.78 26.46
CA GLN A 299 -33.11 -40.01 26.12
C GLN A 299 -32.78 -38.55 25.74
N LYS A 300 -31.92 -37.90 26.53
CA LYS A 300 -31.44 -36.54 26.21
C LYS A 300 -30.54 -36.56 25.00
N ALA A 301 -29.64 -37.53 24.86
CA ALA A 301 -28.79 -37.68 23.71
C ALA A 301 -29.58 -37.75 22.40
N LEU A 302 -30.63 -38.58 22.37
CA LEU A 302 -31.53 -38.71 21.23
C LEU A 302 -32.27 -37.39 20.91
N SER A 303 -32.73 -36.67 21.95
CA SER A 303 -33.39 -35.38 21.73
C SER A 303 -32.48 -34.33 21.07
N TYR A 304 -31.22 -34.30 21.49
CA TYR A 304 -30.22 -33.40 20.86
C TYR A 304 -29.85 -33.85 19.46
N GLN A 305 -29.68 -35.15 19.20
CA GLN A 305 -29.47 -35.67 17.86
C GLN A 305 -30.62 -35.37 16.90
N HIS A 306 -31.87 -35.53 17.41
CA HIS A 306 -33.05 -35.19 16.60
C HIS A 306 -33.13 -33.69 16.30
N SER A 307 -32.74 -32.83 17.25
CA SER A 307 -32.63 -31.39 17.02
C SER A 307 -31.56 -31.07 15.98
N ALA A 308 -30.37 -31.67 16.08
CA ALA A 308 -29.30 -31.51 15.12
C ALA A 308 -29.74 -31.94 13.71
N TYR A 309 -30.34 -33.13 13.57
CA TYR A 309 -30.85 -33.63 12.28
C TYR A 309 -31.89 -32.69 11.65
N ARG A 310 -32.82 -32.15 12.47
CA ARG A 310 -33.79 -31.17 11.96
C ARG A 310 -33.13 -29.94 11.40
N ILE A 311 -32.17 -29.35 12.13
CA ILE A 311 -31.45 -28.16 11.72
C ILE A 311 -30.65 -28.44 10.42
N GLU A 312 -29.94 -29.56 10.37
CA GLU A 312 -29.18 -29.97 9.20
C GLU A 312 -30.07 -30.19 7.97
N SER A 313 -31.21 -30.88 8.14
CA SER A 313 -32.19 -31.08 7.07
C SER A 313 -32.76 -29.76 6.55
N ASP A 314 -33.05 -28.81 7.44
CA ASP A 314 -33.57 -27.50 7.06
C ASP A 314 -32.51 -26.67 6.33
N LEU A 315 -31.24 -26.71 6.75
CA LEU A 315 -30.13 -26.09 6.06
C LEU A 315 -29.92 -26.68 4.65
N MET A 316 -29.95 -28.03 4.52
CA MET A 316 -29.82 -28.69 3.23
C MET A 316 -30.93 -28.32 2.24
N LYS A 317 -32.16 -28.07 2.73
CA LYS A 317 -33.26 -27.64 1.86
C LYS A 317 -33.17 -26.20 1.43
N LYS A 318 -32.57 -25.32 2.25
CA LYS A 318 -32.52 -23.88 2.03
C LYS A 318 -31.28 -23.45 1.27
N VAL A 319 -30.13 -24.15 1.40
CA VAL A 319 -28.89 -23.79 0.72
C VAL A 319 -28.93 -24.25 -0.74
N PRO A 320 -28.67 -23.38 -1.70
CA PRO A 320 -28.70 -23.69 -3.14
C PRO A 320 -27.45 -24.46 -3.59
N ILE A 321 -27.31 -25.72 -3.14
CA ILE A 321 -26.11 -26.56 -3.31
C ILE A 321 -25.75 -26.76 -4.78
N SER A 322 -26.75 -26.91 -5.67
CA SER A 322 -26.57 -27.10 -7.10
C SER A 322 -25.91 -25.88 -7.77
N GLU A 323 -26.30 -24.69 -7.34
CA GLU A 323 -25.78 -23.42 -7.88
C GLU A 323 -24.36 -23.12 -7.38
N LEU A 324 -23.98 -23.58 -6.19
CA LEU A 324 -22.63 -23.49 -5.63
C LEU A 324 -21.65 -24.51 -6.23
N GLY A 325 -22.06 -25.28 -7.23
CA GLY A 325 -21.31 -26.39 -7.82
C GLY A 325 -20.15 -25.99 -8.76
N SER A 326 -19.73 -26.94 -9.58
CA SER A 326 -18.59 -26.81 -10.48
C SER A 326 -18.72 -25.67 -11.50
N THR A 327 -19.93 -25.36 -11.94
CA THR A 327 -20.19 -24.26 -12.89
C THR A 327 -19.83 -22.92 -12.30
N GLN A 328 -20.23 -22.65 -11.06
CA GLN A 328 -19.87 -21.41 -10.36
C GLN A 328 -18.36 -21.32 -10.10
N LEU A 329 -17.73 -22.40 -9.68
CA LEU A 329 -16.27 -22.46 -9.48
C LEU A 329 -15.49 -22.21 -10.79
N ARG A 330 -15.99 -22.69 -11.95
CA ARG A 330 -15.40 -22.39 -13.26
C ARG A 330 -15.56 -20.91 -13.64
N ARG A 331 -16.72 -20.31 -13.34
CA ARG A 331 -16.95 -18.88 -13.57
C ARG A 331 -15.96 -18.04 -12.76
N LEU A 332 -15.77 -18.37 -11.49
CA LEU A 332 -14.80 -17.70 -10.62
C LEU A 332 -13.36 -17.89 -11.09
N SER A 333 -13.01 -19.03 -11.70
CA SER A 333 -11.68 -19.22 -12.29
C SER A 333 -11.42 -18.27 -13.48
N ARG A 334 -12.44 -17.97 -14.27
CA ARG A 334 -12.32 -16.94 -15.33
C ARG A 334 -12.14 -15.54 -14.74
N PHE A 335 -12.90 -15.21 -13.71
CA PHE A 335 -12.78 -13.94 -13.01
C PHE A 335 -11.39 -13.77 -12.36
N GLU A 336 -10.87 -14.84 -11.74
CA GLU A 336 -9.51 -14.87 -11.19
C GLU A 336 -8.46 -14.56 -12.27
N LEU A 337 -8.57 -15.18 -13.44
CA LEU A 337 -7.65 -14.91 -14.55
C LEU A 337 -7.75 -13.45 -15.03
N GLN A 338 -8.97 -12.94 -15.16
CA GLN A 338 -9.20 -11.54 -15.55
C GLN A 338 -8.61 -10.55 -14.53
N LEU A 339 -8.80 -10.79 -13.25
CA LEU A 339 -8.21 -9.95 -12.19
C LEU A 339 -6.69 -10.01 -12.20
N LYS A 340 -6.08 -11.18 -12.41
CA LYS A 340 -4.62 -11.31 -12.56
C LYS A 340 -4.07 -10.51 -13.73
N LEU A 341 -4.78 -10.50 -14.87
CA LEU A 341 -4.38 -9.68 -16.01
C LEU A 341 -4.41 -8.19 -15.66
N ILE A 342 -5.50 -7.73 -15.05
CA ILE A 342 -5.65 -6.33 -14.64
C ILE A 342 -4.53 -5.94 -13.63
N LEU A 343 -4.26 -6.78 -12.65
CA LEU A 343 -3.19 -6.54 -11.68
C LEU A 343 -1.81 -6.47 -12.36
N SER A 344 -1.53 -7.40 -13.25
CA SER A 344 -0.27 -7.39 -14.02
C SER A 344 -0.12 -6.14 -14.88
N GLU A 345 -1.21 -5.63 -15.47
CA GLU A 345 -1.19 -4.38 -16.22
C GLU A 345 -0.90 -3.16 -15.33
N ILE A 346 -1.50 -3.11 -14.12
CA ILE A 346 -1.26 -2.06 -13.13
C ILE A 346 0.20 -2.09 -12.68
N GLU A 347 0.71 -3.26 -12.27
CA GLU A 347 2.11 -3.43 -11.83
C GLU A 347 3.10 -3.06 -12.94
N ASN A 348 2.83 -3.46 -14.19
CA ASN A 348 3.67 -3.09 -15.34
C ASN A 348 3.68 -1.57 -15.59
N LYS A 349 2.55 -0.90 -15.39
CA LYS A 349 2.46 0.56 -15.53
C LYS A 349 3.27 1.26 -14.43
N GLU A 350 3.09 0.87 -13.18
CA GLU A 350 3.84 1.42 -12.03
C GLU A 350 5.35 1.19 -12.18
N LEU A 351 5.74 -0.02 -12.65
CA LEU A 351 7.14 -0.35 -12.89
C LEU A 351 7.76 0.53 -13.99
N LYS A 352 7.01 0.78 -15.09
CA LYS A 352 7.46 1.69 -16.15
C LYS A 352 7.64 3.11 -15.64
N GLU A 353 6.66 3.66 -14.92
CA GLU A 353 6.73 5.00 -14.34
C GLU A 353 7.91 5.12 -13.36
N THR A 354 8.12 4.11 -12.52
CA THR A 354 9.26 4.06 -11.58
C THR A 354 10.59 4.01 -12.33
N THR A 355 10.67 3.21 -13.40
CA THR A 355 11.89 3.08 -14.21
C THR A 355 12.22 4.37 -14.96
N GLU A 356 11.22 5.08 -15.49
CA GLU A 356 11.42 6.38 -16.14
C GLU A 356 11.87 7.43 -15.13
N ASN A 357 11.27 7.49 -13.95
CA ASN A 357 11.68 8.39 -12.87
C ASN A 357 13.13 8.10 -12.41
N GLN A 358 13.50 6.83 -12.28
CA GLN A 358 14.87 6.45 -11.93
C GLN A 358 15.87 6.85 -13.01
N LYS A 359 15.54 6.66 -14.30
CA LYS A 359 16.39 7.12 -15.41
C LYS A 359 16.59 8.63 -15.39
N HIS A 360 15.52 9.38 -15.12
CA HIS A 360 15.60 10.85 -15.00
C HIS A 360 16.49 11.26 -13.83
N THR A 361 16.32 10.62 -12.68
CA THR A 361 17.13 10.87 -11.47
C THR A 361 18.61 10.51 -11.71
N VAL A 362 18.89 9.38 -12.35
CA VAL A 362 20.27 8.97 -12.70
C VAL A 362 20.90 9.96 -13.68
N ALA A 363 20.17 10.41 -14.72
CA ALA A 363 20.67 11.40 -15.66
C ALA A 363 21.00 12.73 -14.97
N GLN A 364 20.13 13.16 -14.05
CA GLN A 364 20.35 14.37 -13.25
C GLN A 364 21.57 14.24 -12.32
N LEU A 365 21.66 13.12 -11.59
CA LEU A 365 22.82 12.83 -10.75
C LEU A 365 24.12 12.74 -11.55
N GLN A 366 24.10 12.20 -12.77
CA GLN A 366 25.26 12.18 -13.66
C GLN A 366 25.67 13.59 -14.09
N GLN A 367 24.72 14.47 -14.36
CA GLN A 367 24.97 15.86 -14.69
C GLN A 367 25.55 16.62 -13.50
N ASP A 368 25.00 16.42 -12.29
CA ASP A 368 25.49 17.05 -11.06
C ASP A 368 26.90 16.59 -10.67
N VAL A 369 27.28 15.35 -11.02
CA VAL A 369 28.64 14.82 -10.77
C VAL A 369 29.70 15.56 -11.60
N PHE A 370 29.32 16.10 -12.76
CA PHE A 370 30.26 16.71 -13.71
C PHE A 370 30.15 18.23 -13.84
N THR A 371 29.23 18.86 -13.13
CA THR A 371 29.07 20.32 -13.10
C THR A 371 29.52 20.93 -11.79
N ASP A 372 29.95 22.17 -11.81
CA ASP A 372 30.22 22.98 -10.62
C ASP A 372 28.92 23.67 -10.16
N PRO A 373 28.50 23.48 -8.91
CA PRO A 373 27.19 23.95 -8.43
C PRO A 373 27.08 25.48 -8.34
N LEU A 374 28.20 26.21 -8.26
CA LEU A 374 28.18 27.67 -8.20
C LEU A 374 28.07 28.30 -9.57
N THR A 375 28.80 27.76 -10.54
CA THR A 375 28.98 28.40 -11.86
C THR A 375 28.22 27.72 -13.00
N GLY A 376 27.79 26.47 -12.81
CA GLY A 376 27.20 25.66 -13.88
C GLY A 376 28.19 25.20 -14.96
N LEU A 377 29.47 25.57 -14.86
CA LEU A 377 30.52 25.05 -15.73
C LEU A 377 30.82 23.58 -15.39
N HIS A 378 31.60 22.93 -16.27
CA HIS A 378 32.17 21.64 -15.92
C HIS A 378 33.06 21.73 -14.68
N ASN A 379 33.09 20.68 -13.86
CA ASN A 379 33.97 20.60 -12.70
C ASN A 379 35.26 19.83 -13.01
N ARG A 380 36.18 19.77 -12.04
CA ARG A 380 37.44 19.04 -12.14
C ARG A 380 37.30 17.57 -12.53
N ARG A 381 36.23 16.87 -12.04
CA ARG A 381 36.00 15.46 -12.38
C ARG A 381 35.71 15.30 -13.88
N TRP A 382 34.90 16.18 -14.44
CA TRP A 382 34.65 16.20 -15.87
C TRP A 382 35.93 16.41 -16.67
N LEU A 383 36.80 17.35 -16.22
CA LEU A 383 38.06 17.62 -16.83
C LEU A 383 38.95 16.37 -16.94
N ASP A 384 39.06 15.60 -15.84
CA ASP A 384 39.88 14.38 -15.82
C ASP A 384 39.38 13.34 -16.82
N VAL A 385 38.06 13.23 -17.00
CA VAL A 385 37.45 12.34 -17.99
C VAL A 385 37.72 12.84 -19.41
N LYS A 386 37.52 14.14 -19.64
CA LYS A 386 37.72 14.78 -20.96
C LYS A 386 39.17 14.68 -21.43
N LEU A 387 40.12 14.94 -20.57
CA LEU A 387 41.54 14.84 -20.91
C LEU A 387 41.94 13.39 -21.25
N LYS A 388 41.42 12.39 -20.53
CA LYS A 388 41.64 10.99 -20.88
C LYS A 388 41.06 10.64 -22.25
N ASP A 389 39.87 11.16 -22.57
CA ASP A 389 39.24 10.97 -23.88
C ASP A 389 40.06 11.57 -25.02
N LEU A 390 40.57 12.83 -24.84
CA LEU A 390 41.40 13.49 -25.82
C LEU A 390 42.72 12.73 -26.07
N LEU A 391 43.36 12.23 -25.01
CA LEU A 391 44.56 11.41 -25.11
C LEU A 391 44.31 10.05 -25.78
N LEU A 392 43.19 9.40 -25.46
CA LEU A 392 42.83 8.09 -26.02
C LEU A 392 42.62 8.15 -27.55
N HIS A 393 42.11 9.29 -28.03
CA HIS A 393 41.80 9.50 -29.45
C HIS A 393 42.84 10.35 -30.18
N ASP A 394 43.99 10.62 -29.56
CA ASP A 394 45.09 11.44 -30.11
C ASP A 394 44.60 12.80 -30.64
N ILE A 395 43.67 13.45 -29.94
CA ILE A 395 43.15 14.75 -30.32
C ILE A 395 44.06 15.85 -29.77
N PRO A 396 44.72 16.64 -30.62
CA PRO A 396 45.56 17.76 -30.15
C PRO A 396 44.67 18.84 -29.50
N PHE A 397 45.15 19.45 -28.43
CA PHE A 397 44.43 20.52 -27.74
C PHE A 397 45.36 21.56 -27.13
N ALA A 398 44.83 22.76 -27.01
CA ALA A 398 45.43 23.81 -26.19
C ALA A 398 44.74 23.88 -24.82
N LEU A 399 45.51 24.18 -23.79
CA LEU A 399 45.03 24.39 -22.43
C LEU A 399 45.26 25.83 -22.01
N LEU A 400 44.19 26.52 -21.59
CA LEU A 400 44.24 27.84 -20.99
C LEU A 400 43.96 27.68 -19.50
N VAL A 401 44.79 28.24 -18.65
CA VAL A 401 44.56 28.39 -17.22
C VAL A 401 44.26 29.84 -16.92
N VAL A 402 43.09 30.13 -16.42
CA VAL A 402 42.58 31.48 -16.17
C VAL A 402 42.42 31.66 -14.66
N ASP A 403 42.92 32.76 -14.13
CA ASP A 403 42.83 33.07 -12.70
C ASP A 403 42.41 34.54 -12.52
N ILE A 404 41.50 34.77 -11.56
CA ILE A 404 41.02 36.12 -11.25
C ILE A 404 42.05 36.86 -10.43
N ASP A 405 42.54 37.97 -10.97
CA ASP A 405 43.56 38.80 -10.32
C ASP A 405 43.05 39.42 -9.03
N HIS A 406 43.86 39.34 -7.96
CA HIS A 406 43.55 39.91 -6.65
C HIS A 406 42.24 39.41 -6.01
N PHE A 407 41.79 38.20 -6.33
CA PHE A 407 40.52 37.69 -5.85
C PHE A 407 40.43 37.65 -4.32
N LYS A 408 41.52 37.29 -3.64
CA LYS A 408 41.58 37.32 -2.18
C LYS A 408 41.24 38.71 -1.62
N SER A 409 41.75 39.77 -2.22
CA SER A 409 41.45 41.15 -1.81
C SER A 409 39.97 41.51 -2.02
N ILE A 410 39.31 40.97 -3.05
CA ILE A 410 37.88 41.14 -3.26
C ILE A 410 37.10 40.49 -2.10
N ASN A 411 37.48 39.29 -1.70
CA ASN A 411 36.84 38.61 -0.57
C ASN A 411 37.08 39.31 0.78
N ASP A 412 38.31 39.72 1.02
CA ASP A 412 38.71 40.35 2.29
C ASP A 412 38.08 41.75 2.47
N GLU A 413 37.94 42.52 1.38
CA GLU A 413 37.41 43.88 1.43
C GLU A 413 35.88 43.98 1.27
N LEU A 414 35.27 43.12 0.43
CA LEU A 414 33.85 43.23 0.06
C LEU A 414 32.97 42.09 0.62
N SER A 415 33.45 40.94 0.82
CA SER A 415 32.89 39.71 1.37
C SER A 415 32.94 38.51 0.41
N HIS A 416 32.86 37.30 0.96
CA HIS A 416 32.78 36.05 0.17
C HIS A 416 31.56 36.02 -0.76
N LEU A 417 30.41 36.60 -0.37
CA LEU A 417 29.21 36.68 -1.22
C LEU A 417 29.43 37.53 -2.48
N VAL A 418 30.22 38.58 -2.35
CA VAL A 418 30.59 39.41 -3.53
C VAL A 418 31.60 38.68 -4.39
N GLY A 419 32.56 37.97 -3.77
CA GLY A 419 33.48 37.09 -4.49
C GLY A 419 32.79 36.01 -5.28
N ASP A 420 31.78 35.34 -4.70
CA ASP A 420 30.97 34.33 -5.40
C ASP A 420 30.22 34.94 -6.60
N LYS A 421 29.67 36.15 -6.48
CA LYS A 421 29.06 36.87 -7.62
C LYS A 421 30.07 37.17 -8.70
N ALA A 422 31.29 37.58 -8.34
CA ALA A 422 32.35 37.82 -9.29
C ALA A 422 32.74 36.54 -10.06
N ILE A 423 32.88 35.40 -9.35
CA ILE A 423 33.11 34.07 -9.94
C ILE A 423 32.00 33.70 -10.93
N VAL A 424 30.75 33.86 -10.55
CA VAL A 424 29.58 33.54 -11.40
C VAL A 424 29.59 34.40 -12.68
N ASN A 425 29.90 35.67 -12.58
CA ASN A 425 29.93 36.55 -13.76
C ASN A 425 31.13 36.26 -14.68
N VAL A 426 32.33 36.03 -14.11
CA VAL A 426 33.51 35.59 -14.89
C VAL A 426 33.20 34.28 -15.61
N SER A 427 32.58 33.33 -14.93
CA SER A 427 32.20 32.04 -15.53
C SER A 427 31.13 32.16 -16.61
N SER A 428 30.15 33.05 -16.43
CA SER A 428 29.14 33.35 -17.45
C SER A 428 29.73 33.96 -18.71
N GLU A 429 30.65 34.91 -18.54
CA GLU A 429 31.38 35.50 -19.65
C GLU A 429 32.27 34.48 -20.33
N LEU A 430 32.92 33.55 -19.57
CA LEU A 430 33.70 32.46 -20.11
C LEU A 430 32.86 31.54 -20.98
N ALA A 431 31.74 31.03 -20.43
CA ALA A 431 30.81 30.18 -21.15
C ALA A 431 30.19 30.88 -22.38
N SER A 432 29.90 32.17 -22.26
CA SER A 432 29.37 32.98 -23.37
C SER A 432 30.35 33.15 -24.50
N TYR A 433 31.62 33.39 -24.19
CA TYR A 433 32.66 33.60 -25.20
C TYR A 433 33.07 32.29 -25.89
N PHE A 434 33.29 31.21 -25.14
CA PHE A 434 33.74 29.91 -25.64
C PHE A 434 32.59 28.97 -26.05
N ARG A 435 31.56 29.50 -26.72
CA ARG A 435 30.40 28.70 -27.20
C ARG A 435 30.63 27.87 -28.44
N PHE A 436 31.78 28.00 -29.06
CA PHE A 436 32.06 27.32 -30.31
C PHE A 436 32.45 25.84 -30.09
N ARG A 437 32.27 25.03 -31.13
CA ARG A 437 32.58 23.62 -31.12
C ARG A 437 34.05 23.35 -30.85
N GLY A 438 34.36 22.46 -29.95
CA GLY A 438 35.70 22.10 -29.54
C GLY A 438 36.26 22.93 -28.37
N ALA A 439 35.51 23.92 -27.87
CA ALA A 439 35.85 24.62 -26.64
C ALA A 439 35.07 24.01 -25.45
N SER A 440 35.75 23.88 -24.32
CA SER A 440 35.14 23.40 -23.07
C SER A 440 35.66 24.22 -21.90
N CYS A 441 34.73 24.72 -21.07
CA CYS A 441 35.03 25.54 -19.91
C CYS A 441 34.83 24.76 -18.61
N VAL A 442 35.77 24.84 -17.71
CA VAL A 442 35.83 24.10 -16.46
C VAL A 442 36.15 25.05 -15.31
N ARG A 443 35.47 24.94 -14.19
CA ARG A 443 35.95 25.52 -12.94
C ARG A 443 36.85 24.51 -12.25
N PHE A 444 38.14 24.86 -12.11
CA PHE A 444 39.12 23.95 -11.53
C PHE A 444 39.09 23.96 -10.00
N GLY A 445 38.90 25.13 -9.40
CA GLY A 445 38.75 25.35 -7.98
C GLY A 445 38.89 26.81 -7.60
N GLY A 446 38.22 27.27 -6.55
CA GLY A 446 38.30 28.66 -6.10
C GLY A 446 37.98 29.66 -7.22
N GLU A 447 39.00 30.50 -7.55
CA GLU A 447 38.98 31.51 -8.59
C GLU A 447 39.63 31.06 -9.91
N GLU A 448 39.97 29.76 -10.04
CA GLU A 448 40.69 29.23 -11.20
C GLU A 448 39.74 28.53 -12.18
N PHE A 449 39.88 28.87 -13.45
CA PHE A 449 39.15 28.28 -14.56
C PHE A 449 40.09 27.68 -15.59
N LEU A 450 39.63 26.68 -16.28
CA LEU A 450 40.35 26.04 -17.37
C LEU A 450 39.52 26.05 -18.65
N VAL A 451 40.17 26.30 -19.77
CA VAL A 451 39.55 26.16 -21.08
C VAL A 451 40.38 25.18 -21.90
N ILE A 452 39.72 24.18 -22.44
CA ILE A 452 40.29 23.25 -23.41
C ILE A 452 39.83 23.69 -24.80
N LEU A 453 40.75 23.85 -25.72
CA LEU A 453 40.47 24.12 -27.14
C LEU A 453 40.99 22.96 -27.98
N GLU A 454 40.09 22.14 -28.48
CA GLU A 454 40.42 20.99 -29.32
C GLU A 454 40.90 21.46 -30.70
N ARG A 455 41.97 20.83 -31.19
CA ARG A 455 42.55 21.09 -32.53
C ARG A 455 42.92 22.55 -32.79
N ALA A 456 43.17 23.32 -31.73
CA ALA A 456 43.61 24.71 -31.86
C ALA A 456 45.13 24.81 -31.93
N ALA A 457 45.64 25.69 -32.79
CA ALA A 457 47.04 26.10 -32.80
C ALA A 457 47.34 27.09 -31.67
N LEU A 458 48.61 27.25 -31.28
CA LEU A 458 49.00 28.13 -30.18
C LEU A 458 48.55 29.57 -30.39
N GLU A 459 48.75 30.10 -31.61
CA GLU A 459 48.35 31.45 -31.96
C GLU A 459 46.84 31.69 -31.88
N GLN A 460 46.03 30.66 -32.21
CA GLN A 460 44.58 30.71 -32.06
C GLN A 460 44.17 30.71 -30.59
N ALA A 461 44.82 29.87 -29.80
CA ALA A 461 44.55 29.77 -28.35
C ALA A 461 44.94 31.07 -27.64
N GLU A 462 46.07 31.66 -27.99
CA GLU A 462 46.54 32.97 -27.49
C GLU A 462 45.56 34.09 -27.86
N MET A 463 45.15 34.15 -29.13
CA MET A 463 44.15 35.12 -29.60
C MET A 463 42.83 35.01 -28.81
N HIS A 464 42.32 33.79 -28.59
CA HIS A 464 41.11 33.59 -27.80
C HIS A 464 41.31 33.97 -26.33
N ALA A 465 42.45 33.64 -25.75
CA ALA A 465 42.80 34.04 -24.38
C ALA A 465 42.83 35.57 -24.22
N GLU A 466 43.48 36.29 -25.17
CA GLU A 466 43.58 37.75 -25.13
C GLU A 466 42.22 38.43 -25.34
N ASN A 467 41.40 37.92 -26.25
CA ASN A 467 40.04 38.42 -26.44
C ASN A 467 39.18 38.23 -25.20
N TYR A 468 39.28 37.06 -24.53
CA TYR A 468 38.55 36.80 -23.29
C TYR A 468 39.06 37.71 -22.16
N ARG A 469 40.39 37.85 -21.98
CA ARG A 469 40.97 38.76 -21.01
C ARG A 469 40.45 40.19 -21.20
N HIS A 470 40.49 40.68 -22.47
CA HIS A 470 40.02 42.02 -22.80
C HIS A 470 38.51 42.21 -22.51
N ARG A 471 37.72 41.17 -22.76
CA ARG A 471 36.29 41.15 -22.46
C ARG A 471 36.02 41.29 -20.96
N ILE A 472 36.78 40.58 -20.11
CA ILE A 472 36.67 40.69 -18.66
C ILE A 472 37.12 42.08 -18.18
N TYR A 473 38.21 42.63 -18.76
CA TYR A 473 38.69 43.98 -18.45
C TYR A 473 37.66 45.07 -18.78
N GLN A 474 36.91 44.91 -19.88
CA GLN A 474 35.90 45.87 -20.32
C GLN A 474 34.52 45.64 -19.69
N TYR A 475 34.33 44.55 -18.97
CA TYR A 475 33.04 44.24 -18.35
C TYR A 475 32.67 45.30 -17.30
N ASN A 476 31.41 45.66 -17.23
CA ASN A 476 30.90 46.61 -16.23
C ASN A 476 30.77 45.95 -14.86
N TRP A 477 31.78 46.11 -14.02
CA TRP A 477 31.82 45.55 -12.67
C TRP A 477 31.13 46.42 -11.61
N GLN A 478 30.60 47.58 -11.97
CA GLN A 478 30.10 48.59 -11.03
C GLN A 478 28.97 48.08 -10.14
N GLU A 479 28.10 47.25 -10.68
CA GLU A 479 26.98 46.67 -9.90
C GLU A 479 27.44 45.62 -8.88
N ILE A 480 28.60 45.01 -9.06
CA ILE A 480 29.12 43.90 -8.24
C ILE A 480 30.23 44.37 -7.31
N LEU A 481 31.18 45.13 -7.85
CA LEU A 481 32.43 45.53 -7.18
C LEU A 481 32.50 47.04 -6.86
N GLY A 482 31.48 47.82 -7.19
CA GLY A 482 31.46 49.28 -7.04
C GLY A 482 32.43 49.94 -8.02
N GLU A 483 33.34 50.81 -7.53
CA GLU A 483 34.32 51.51 -8.38
C GLU A 483 35.52 50.63 -8.80
N ARG A 484 35.57 49.37 -8.30
CA ARG A 484 36.69 48.46 -8.54
C ARG A 484 36.47 47.66 -9.84
N GLY A 485 37.49 47.65 -10.71
CA GLY A 485 37.55 46.73 -11.84
C GLY A 485 38.06 45.33 -11.45
N LEU A 486 37.77 44.35 -12.32
CA LEU A 486 38.31 43.00 -12.20
C LEU A 486 39.07 42.63 -13.46
N THR A 487 40.21 41.98 -13.30
CA THR A 487 41.02 41.46 -14.38
C THR A 487 41.31 39.98 -14.20
N VAL A 488 41.78 39.35 -15.25
CA VAL A 488 42.22 37.94 -15.21
C VAL A 488 43.62 37.83 -15.83
N SER A 489 44.44 36.96 -15.27
CA SER A 489 45.69 36.51 -15.87
C SER A 489 45.50 35.14 -16.49
N ILE A 490 46.12 34.89 -17.65
CA ILE A 490 45.91 33.65 -18.40
C ILE A 490 47.26 33.06 -18.82
N GLY A 491 47.44 31.77 -18.54
CA GLY A 491 48.54 30.95 -19.06
C GLY A 491 48.05 30.02 -20.16
N VAL A 492 48.74 30.01 -21.29
CA VAL A 492 48.37 29.21 -22.48
C VAL A 492 49.50 28.25 -22.84
N THR A 493 49.12 26.99 -23.15
CA THR A 493 50.08 26.02 -23.70
C THR A 493 49.40 25.04 -24.64
N LEU A 494 50.15 24.42 -25.54
CA LEU A 494 49.69 23.27 -26.32
C LEU A 494 50.04 21.96 -25.59
N HIS A 495 49.16 20.97 -25.66
CA HIS A 495 49.55 19.62 -25.33
C HIS A 495 50.54 19.09 -26.37
N ARG A 496 51.64 18.50 -25.92
CA ARG A 496 52.67 17.91 -26.80
C ARG A 496 52.48 16.41 -26.89
N GLU A 497 52.68 15.87 -28.07
CA GLU A 497 52.60 14.43 -28.32
C GLU A 497 53.54 13.66 -27.39
N GLY A 498 53.02 12.59 -26.75
CA GLY A 498 53.77 11.74 -25.84
C GLY A 498 53.99 12.29 -24.41
N GLU A 499 53.52 13.51 -24.10
CA GLU A 499 53.59 13.99 -22.72
C GLU A 499 52.31 13.60 -21.92
N ASN A 500 52.46 13.52 -20.61
CA ASN A 500 51.30 13.36 -19.74
C ASN A 500 50.62 14.71 -19.46
N THR A 501 49.32 14.67 -19.09
CA THR A 501 48.53 15.89 -18.81
C THR A 501 49.12 16.73 -17.69
N GLN A 502 49.81 16.14 -16.71
CA GLN A 502 50.46 16.88 -15.62
C GLN A 502 51.54 17.84 -16.12
N ARG A 503 52.31 17.44 -17.15
CA ARG A 503 53.32 18.32 -17.77
C ARG A 503 52.65 19.45 -18.55
N THR A 504 51.56 19.18 -19.23
CA THR A 504 50.79 20.24 -19.91
C THR A 504 50.27 21.24 -18.88
N PHE A 505 49.68 20.78 -17.78
CA PHE A 505 49.24 21.65 -16.68
C PHE A 505 50.39 22.48 -16.11
N TYR A 506 51.52 21.84 -15.81
CA TYR A 506 52.67 22.54 -15.25
C TYR A 506 53.17 23.67 -16.18
N ARG A 507 53.17 23.47 -17.49
CA ARG A 507 53.57 24.53 -18.45
C ARG A 507 52.53 25.65 -18.49
N ALA A 508 51.25 25.35 -18.52
CA ALA A 508 50.19 26.35 -18.47
C ALA A 508 50.23 27.17 -17.17
N ASP A 509 50.44 26.52 -16.03
CA ASP A 509 50.58 27.17 -14.72
C ASP A 509 51.83 28.06 -14.65
N LYS A 510 52.97 27.60 -15.18
CA LYS A 510 54.20 28.40 -15.31
C LYS A 510 54.00 29.64 -16.18
N ALA A 511 53.22 29.52 -17.27
CA ALA A 511 52.84 30.65 -18.10
C ALA A 511 51.91 31.63 -17.34
N LEU A 512 50.94 31.13 -16.59
CA LEU A 512 50.07 31.92 -15.71
C LEU A 512 50.88 32.66 -14.64
N TYR A 513 51.83 31.96 -14.01
CA TYR A 513 52.72 32.59 -13.01
C TYR A 513 53.50 33.76 -13.61
N ARG A 514 54.04 33.61 -14.85
CA ARG A 514 54.67 34.71 -15.54
C ARG A 514 53.75 35.89 -15.81
N ALA A 515 52.50 35.61 -16.22
CA ALA A 515 51.48 36.64 -16.39
C ALA A 515 51.23 37.40 -15.09
N LYS A 516 51.12 36.70 -13.96
CA LYS A 516 50.94 37.33 -12.66
C LYS A 516 52.18 38.12 -12.19
N ALA A 517 53.39 37.60 -12.43
CA ALA A 517 54.64 38.24 -12.04
C ALA A 517 54.94 39.50 -12.87
N ASN A 518 54.58 39.52 -14.16
CA ASN A 518 54.82 40.65 -15.11
C ASN A 518 53.77 41.77 -14.96
N GLY A 519 52.92 41.75 -13.93
CA GLY A 519 51.98 42.86 -13.65
C GLY A 519 50.49 42.49 -13.79
N ARG A 520 50.17 41.20 -13.98
CA ARG A 520 48.79 40.68 -14.12
C ARG A 520 48.06 41.20 -15.38
N ASN A 521 46.78 40.93 -15.50
CA ASN A 521 45.93 41.36 -16.62
C ASN A 521 46.60 41.15 -17.99
N GLN A 522 47.14 39.96 -18.23
CA GLN A 522 47.85 39.62 -19.48
C GLN A 522 47.80 38.11 -19.75
N VAL A 523 48.11 37.75 -20.98
CA VAL A 523 48.27 36.38 -21.44
C VAL A 523 49.74 36.07 -21.58
N CYS A 524 50.20 34.91 -21.13
CA CYS A 524 51.55 34.39 -21.43
C CYS A 524 51.42 32.97 -22.00
N CYS A 525 52.26 32.64 -22.96
CA CYS A 525 52.36 31.36 -23.63
C CYS A 525 53.61 30.59 -23.23
N GLU A 526 53.55 29.24 -23.15
CA GLU A 526 54.70 28.37 -22.89
C GLU A 526 54.82 27.28 -23.96
#